data_91e7abc0dd64f9872aaa78178576fa5a
#
_entry.id   91e7abc0dd64f9872aaa78178576fa5a
#
_cell.length_a   1.000
_cell.length_b   1.000
_cell.length_c   1.000
_cell.angle_alpha   90.00
_cell.angle_beta   90.00
_cell.angle_gamma   90.00
#
_symmetry.space_group_name_H-M   'P 1'
#
loop_
_entity.id
_entity.type
_entity.pdbx_description
1 polymer ?
#
loop_
_entity_poly.entity_id
_entity_poly.type
_entity_poly.pdbx_seq_one_letter_code
_entity_poly.pdbx_strand_id
1 'polypeptide(L)'
;YKRTWLTRKIDSHFEKSVFRSADRLVAAANDYATCIKTHVDRKIEVIYNGYDPSDFPKPKSRNTEDFLITYTGELSEDRIPHALLRALSRLEHSNIKLQFIGNTCPELKQEIQRLNLGNKVMLKPYMPHIASIAELQQSDLLLLVINQVANGKGIVPGKIFEYLGTRKPILCLGDPTG
;
A
#
# COMPACT_ATOMS: atom_id res chain seq x y z
N TYR A 1 6.07 -13.93 13.28
CA TYR A 1 6.94 -14.09 14.48
C TYR A 1 6.05 -13.99 15.73
N LYS A 2 5.78 -15.12 16.39
CA LYS A 2 5.00 -15.11 17.64
C LYS A 2 5.92 -14.63 18.77
N ARG A 3 5.77 -13.37 19.18
CA ARG A 3 6.48 -12.81 20.34
C ARG A 3 6.04 -13.51 21.63
N THR A 4 6.98 -13.94 22.46
CA THR A 4 6.69 -14.49 23.78
C THR A 4 6.13 -13.39 24.70
N TRP A 5 5.46 -13.78 25.82
CA TRP A 5 4.93 -12.80 26.77
C TRP A 5 6.06 -11.95 27.39
N LEU A 6 7.22 -12.55 27.62
CA LEU A 6 8.40 -11.86 28.16
C LEU A 6 8.92 -10.78 27.20
N THR A 7 9.07 -11.12 25.91
CA THR A 7 9.45 -10.14 24.87
C THR A 7 8.48 -8.97 24.81
N ARG A 8 7.16 -9.25 24.86
CA ARG A 8 6.14 -8.18 24.88
C ARG A 8 6.27 -7.25 26.09
N LYS A 9 6.58 -7.78 27.26
CA LYS A 9 6.74 -7.01 28.50
C LYS A 9 7.98 -6.12 28.44
N ILE A 10 9.08 -6.64 27.90
CA ILE A 10 10.33 -5.91 27.67
C ILE A 10 10.10 -4.81 26.63
N ASP A 11 9.51 -5.13 25.47
CA ASP A 11 9.18 -4.17 24.41
C ASP A 11 8.32 -3.03 24.96
N SER A 12 7.25 -3.34 25.70
CA SER A 12 6.35 -2.34 26.30
C SER A 12 7.07 -1.45 27.32
N HIS A 13 8.04 -1.99 28.07
CA HIS A 13 8.85 -1.19 28.99
C HIS A 13 9.72 -0.19 28.25
N PHE A 14 10.44 -0.64 27.22
CA PHE A 14 11.27 0.24 26.39
C PHE A 14 10.44 1.28 25.64
N GLU A 15 9.31 0.89 25.07
CA GLU A 15 8.40 1.80 24.37
C GLU A 15 7.94 2.93 25.29
N LYS A 16 7.48 2.60 26.50
CA LYS A 16 7.10 3.61 27.51
C LYS A 16 8.26 4.50 27.93
N SER A 17 9.45 3.95 28.04
CA SER A 17 10.66 4.71 28.37
C SER A 17 10.96 5.73 27.28
N VAL A 18 10.93 5.31 26.00
CA VAL A 18 11.11 6.21 24.85
C VAL A 18 10.07 7.32 24.84
N PHE A 19 8.78 6.97 24.99
CA PHE A 19 7.71 7.98 25.00
C PHE A 19 7.84 9.01 26.14
N ARG A 20 8.42 8.62 27.28
CA ARG A 20 8.63 9.52 28.42
C ARG A 20 9.85 10.42 28.23
N SER A 21 10.92 9.90 27.65
CA SER A 21 12.21 10.60 27.50
C SER A 21 12.31 11.46 26.25
N ALA A 22 11.47 11.23 25.24
CA ALA A 22 11.48 12.01 24.00
C ALA A 22 11.08 13.48 24.25
N ASP A 23 11.71 14.44 23.60
CA ASP A 23 11.37 15.86 23.71
C ASP A 23 9.99 16.15 23.11
N ARG A 24 9.66 15.53 21.99
CA ARG A 24 8.39 15.62 21.29
C ARG A 24 7.91 14.25 20.83
N LEU A 25 6.59 14.07 20.77
CA LEU A 25 5.95 12.89 20.22
C LEU A 25 5.18 13.29 18.98
N VAL A 26 5.46 12.60 17.88
CA VAL A 26 4.79 12.82 16.59
C VAL A 26 4.23 11.49 16.10
N ALA A 27 3.02 11.52 15.56
CA ALA A 27 2.37 10.38 14.94
C ALA A 27 1.97 10.70 13.49
N ALA A 28 2.05 9.73 12.60
CA ALA A 28 1.69 9.89 11.19
C ALA A 28 0.18 9.76 10.92
N ALA A 29 -0.63 9.43 11.95
CA ALA A 29 -2.09 9.35 11.88
C ALA A 29 -2.73 9.51 13.26
N ASN A 30 -4.00 9.92 13.29
CA ASN A 30 -4.75 10.11 14.54
C ASN A 30 -4.86 8.82 15.36
N ASP A 31 -5.05 7.68 14.72
CA ASP A 31 -5.18 6.40 15.42
C ASP A 31 -3.86 5.97 16.08
N TYR A 32 -2.72 6.24 15.43
CA TYR A 32 -1.41 6.06 16.06
C TYR A 32 -1.23 7.00 17.26
N ALA A 33 -1.64 8.26 17.15
CA ALA A 33 -1.60 9.19 18.28
C ALA A 33 -2.49 8.70 19.44
N THR A 34 -3.67 8.17 19.13
CA THR A 34 -4.58 7.59 20.12
C THR A 34 -3.95 6.35 20.77
N CYS A 35 -3.34 5.48 20.00
CA CYS A 35 -2.62 4.31 20.51
C CYS A 35 -1.48 4.72 21.46
N ILE A 36 -0.65 5.68 21.09
CA ILE A 36 0.44 6.18 21.94
C ILE A 36 -0.10 6.78 23.24
N LYS A 37 -1.22 7.50 23.21
CA LYS A 37 -1.88 8.06 24.42
C LYS A 37 -2.27 7.00 25.43
N THR A 38 -2.52 5.76 25.04
CA THR A 38 -2.78 4.67 26.00
C THR A 38 -1.54 4.30 26.83
N HIS A 39 -0.34 4.69 26.39
CA HIS A 39 0.94 4.35 27.03
C HIS A 39 1.56 5.52 27.80
N VAL A 40 1.20 6.76 27.43
CA VAL A 40 1.78 7.98 28.03
C VAL A 40 0.78 9.13 27.98
N ASP A 41 0.65 9.86 29.09
CA ASP A 41 -0.14 11.09 29.18
C ASP A 41 0.72 12.29 28.77
N ARG A 42 0.89 12.48 27.45
CA ARG A 42 1.64 13.58 26.84
C ARG A 42 0.96 14.08 25.58
N LYS A 43 1.23 15.31 25.18
CA LYS A 43 0.81 15.86 23.90
C LYS A 43 1.50 15.12 22.77
N ILE A 44 0.73 14.65 21.80
CA ILE A 44 1.21 14.02 20.58
C ILE A 44 0.75 14.89 19.41
N GLU A 45 1.69 15.28 18.57
CA GLU A 45 1.41 16.04 17.37
C GLU A 45 1.17 15.08 16.22
N VAL A 46 0.11 15.31 15.43
CA VAL A 46 -0.16 14.49 14.25
C VAL A 46 0.35 15.24 13.02
N ILE A 47 1.33 14.64 12.36
CA ILE A 47 1.91 15.14 11.11
C ILE A 47 1.81 14.02 10.10
N TYR A 48 0.85 14.13 9.18
CA TYR A 48 0.68 13.13 8.13
C TYR A 48 1.88 13.11 7.19
N ASN A 49 2.17 11.94 6.62
CA ASN A 49 3.10 11.84 5.51
C ASN A 49 2.57 12.67 4.32
N GLY A 50 3.43 12.93 3.38
CA GLY A 50 3.12 13.64 2.16
C GLY A 50 3.87 13.04 0.98
N TYR A 51 3.89 13.74 -0.13
CA TYR A 51 4.71 13.45 -1.30
C TYR A 51 5.53 14.67 -1.68
N ASP A 52 6.67 14.46 -2.32
CA ASP A 52 7.48 15.54 -2.89
C ASP A 52 7.06 15.78 -4.35
N PRO A 53 6.56 16.97 -4.71
CA PRO A 53 6.19 17.27 -6.09
C PRO A 53 7.36 17.13 -7.08
N SER A 54 8.62 17.26 -6.63
CA SER A 54 9.80 17.10 -7.48
C SER A 54 10.04 15.67 -7.95
N ASP A 55 9.44 14.67 -7.27
CA ASP A 55 9.52 13.26 -7.66
C ASP A 55 8.64 12.92 -8.87
N PHE A 56 7.76 13.85 -9.28
CA PHE A 56 6.80 13.62 -10.34
C PHE A 56 7.35 14.15 -11.68
N PRO A 57 7.88 13.26 -12.56
CA PRO A 57 8.34 13.68 -13.89
C PRO A 57 7.15 14.15 -14.72
N LYS A 58 7.45 14.89 -15.80
CA LYS A 58 6.41 15.28 -16.75
C LYS A 58 5.70 14.02 -17.29
N PRO A 59 4.35 13.95 -17.20
CA PRO A 59 3.63 12.80 -17.68
C PRO A 59 3.92 12.56 -19.17
N LYS A 60 4.19 11.30 -19.52
CA LYS A 60 4.26 10.86 -20.91
C LYS A 60 2.88 10.40 -21.35
N SER A 61 2.46 10.75 -22.55
CA SER A 61 1.23 10.19 -23.11
C SER A 61 1.41 8.69 -23.37
N ARG A 62 0.45 7.90 -22.97
CA ARG A 62 0.36 6.47 -23.32
C ARG A 62 -0.60 6.34 -24.52
N ASN A 63 -0.10 5.84 -25.62
CA ASN A 63 -0.90 5.61 -26.83
C ASN A 63 -1.32 4.13 -26.89
N THR A 64 -2.33 3.75 -26.12
CA THR A 64 -2.90 2.40 -26.08
C THR A 64 -4.38 2.48 -25.69
N GLU A 65 -5.17 1.56 -26.20
CA GLU A 65 -6.59 1.41 -25.86
C GLU A 65 -6.81 0.63 -24.55
N ASP A 66 -5.74 0.04 -24.01
CA ASP A 66 -5.82 -0.70 -22.76
C ASP A 66 -6.11 0.21 -21.56
N PHE A 67 -7.05 -0.18 -20.72
CA PHE A 67 -7.26 0.43 -19.40
C PHE A 67 -6.30 -0.20 -18.39
N LEU A 68 -5.31 0.56 -17.93
CA LEU A 68 -4.24 0.08 -17.06
C LEU A 68 -4.50 0.35 -15.59
N ILE A 69 -4.59 -0.71 -14.81
CA ILE A 69 -4.62 -0.66 -13.35
C ILE A 69 -3.22 -0.98 -12.83
N THR A 70 -2.66 -0.15 -11.94
CA THR A 70 -1.29 -0.37 -11.43
C THR A 70 -1.24 -0.42 -9.90
N TYR A 71 -0.53 -1.41 -9.39
CA TYR A 71 -0.09 -1.53 -8.01
C TYR A 71 1.43 -1.39 -7.94
N THR A 72 1.94 -0.63 -6.97
CA THR A 72 3.39 -0.51 -6.71
C THR A 72 3.75 -0.95 -5.30
N GLY A 73 4.94 -1.56 -5.16
CA GLY A 73 5.54 -1.97 -3.90
C GLY A 73 5.58 -3.47 -3.70
N GLU A 74 5.93 -3.88 -2.49
CA GLU A 74 5.95 -5.29 -2.11
C GLU A 74 4.53 -5.84 -1.97
N LEU A 75 4.29 -7.01 -2.57
CA LEU A 75 3.03 -7.73 -2.47
C LEU A 75 3.28 -9.09 -1.80
N SER A 76 2.95 -9.19 -0.54
CA SER A 76 2.95 -10.44 0.23
C SER A 76 1.66 -11.23 -0.01
N GLU A 77 1.63 -12.50 0.39
CA GLU A 77 0.50 -13.41 0.18
C GLU A 77 -0.83 -12.85 0.71
N ASP A 78 -0.80 -12.26 1.90
CA ASP A 78 -1.96 -11.65 2.57
C ASP A 78 -2.50 -10.38 1.88
N ARG A 79 -1.79 -9.88 0.86
CA ARG A 79 -2.20 -8.72 0.04
C ARG A 79 -2.60 -9.08 -1.38
N ILE A 80 -2.62 -10.35 -1.74
CA ILE A 80 -3.07 -10.76 -3.08
C ILE A 80 -4.53 -10.33 -3.27
N PRO A 81 -4.84 -9.52 -4.30
CA PRO A 81 -6.19 -9.02 -4.53
C PRO A 81 -7.08 -10.08 -5.22
N HIS A 82 -7.32 -11.20 -4.54
CA HIS A 82 -8.04 -12.36 -5.09
C HIS A 82 -9.39 -12.01 -5.71
N ALA A 83 -10.14 -11.08 -5.08
CA ALA A 83 -11.44 -10.67 -5.61
C ALA A 83 -11.30 -9.96 -6.96
N LEU A 84 -10.31 -9.06 -7.11
CA LEU A 84 -10.02 -8.36 -8.35
C LEU A 84 -9.54 -9.33 -9.44
N LEU A 85 -8.63 -10.26 -9.10
CA LEU A 85 -8.15 -11.26 -10.05
C LEU A 85 -9.28 -12.16 -10.56
N ARG A 86 -10.18 -12.63 -9.68
CA ARG A 86 -11.38 -13.38 -10.09
C ARG A 86 -12.34 -12.55 -10.93
N ALA A 87 -12.52 -11.28 -10.62
CA ALA A 87 -13.35 -10.40 -11.46
C ALA A 87 -12.73 -10.23 -12.85
N LEU A 88 -11.42 -10.01 -12.92
CA LEU A 88 -10.69 -9.84 -14.18
C LEU A 88 -10.73 -11.12 -15.06
N SER A 89 -10.73 -12.31 -14.46
CA SER A 89 -10.84 -13.57 -15.20
C SER A 89 -12.21 -13.78 -15.85
N ARG A 90 -13.26 -13.15 -15.32
CA ARG A 90 -14.62 -13.22 -15.88
C ARG A 90 -14.88 -12.23 -17.04
N LEU A 91 -13.99 -11.27 -17.22
CA LEU A 91 -14.09 -10.24 -18.26
C LEU A 91 -13.32 -10.69 -19.52
N GLU A 92 -13.87 -11.65 -20.27
CA GLU A 92 -13.16 -12.33 -21.36
C GLU A 92 -12.65 -11.37 -22.46
N HIS A 93 -13.44 -10.39 -22.86
CA HIS A 93 -13.15 -9.47 -23.97
C HIS A 93 -12.84 -8.04 -23.51
N SER A 94 -12.26 -7.86 -22.31
CA SER A 94 -11.92 -6.54 -21.82
C SER A 94 -10.49 -6.14 -22.19
N ASN A 95 -10.32 -4.85 -22.50
CA ASN A 95 -9.01 -4.22 -22.64
C ASN A 95 -8.37 -3.83 -21.29
N ILE A 96 -8.87 -4.38 -20.17
CA ILE A 96 -8.34 -4.10 -18.84
C ILE A 96 -7.06 -4.90 -18.61
N LYS A 97 -5.99 -4.21 -18.24
CA LYS A 97 -4.69 -4.77 -17.83
C LYS A 97 -4.40 -4.41 -16.39
N LEU A 98 -3.81 -5.34 -15.66
CA LEU A 98 -3.38 -5.15 -14.28
C LEU A 98 -1.86 -5.29 -14.22
N GLN A 99 -1.18 -4.31 -13.65
CA GLN A 99 0.27 -4.27 -13.52
C GLN A 99 0.67 -4.24 -12.05
N PHE A 100 1.57 -5.15 -11.67
CA PHE A 100 2.24 -5.12 -10.38
C PHE A 100 3.70 -4.74 -10.58
N ILE A 101 4.18 -3.73 -9.86
CA ILE A 101 5.56 -3.24 -9.93
C ILE A 101 6.19 -3.41 -8.57
N GLY A 102 7.25 -4.20 -8.47
CA GLY A 102 7.99 -4.48 -7.26
C GLY A 102 8.12 -5.97 -6.97
N ASN A 103 8.45 -6.30 -5.73
CA ASN A 103 8.60 -7.68 -5.31
C ASN A 103 7.23 -8.32 -5.06
N THR A 104 6.97 -9.43 -5.73
CA THR A 104 5.71 -10.17 -5.57
C THR A 104 5.99 -11.58 -5.06
N CYS A 105 5.11 -12.08 -4.20
CA CYS A 105 5.21 -13.44 -3.69
C CYS A 105 4.94 -14.50 -4.80
N PRO A 106 5.45 -15.72 -4.66
CA PRO A 106 5.23 -16.81 -5.62
C PRO A 106 3.76 -17.16 -5.82
N GLU A 107 2.94 -17.05 -4.78
CA GLU A 107 1.51 -17.36 -4.76
C GLU A 107 0.73 -16.49 -5.74
N LEU A 108 1.14 -15.22 -5.94
CA LEU A 108 0.53 -14.36 -6.96
C LEU A 108 0.71 -14.96 -8.36
N LYS A 109 1.90 -15.47 -8.69
CA LYS A 109 2.16 -16.10 -10.00
C LYS A 109 1.30 -17.34 -10.19
N GLN A 110 1.17 -18.16 -9.15
CA GLN A 110 0.31 -19.35 -9.17
C GLN A 110 -1.16 -18.98 -9.42
N GLU A 111 -1.64 -17.92 -8.74
CA GLU A 111 -3.02 -17.46 -8.90
C GLU A 111 -3.29 -16.90 -10.29
N ILE A 112 -2.34 -16.15 -10.88
CA ILE A 112 -2.42 -15.66 -12.27
C ILE A 112 -2.51 -16.84 -13.25
N GLN A 113 -1.70 -17.88 -13.06
CA GLN A 113 -1.75 -19.08 -13.88
C GLN A 113 -3.07 -19.84 -13.72
N ARG A 114 -3.51 -20.05 -12.47
CA ARG A 114 -4.76 -20.75 -12.14
C ARG A 114 -5.99 -20.08 -12.78
N LEU A 115 -5.98 -18.76 -12.89
CA LEU A 115 -7.06 -17.96 -13.44
C LEU A 115 -6.88 -17.63 -14.94
N ASN A 116 -5.86 -18.16 -15.61
CA ASN A 116 -5.52 -17.90 -17.01
C ASN A 116 -5.38 -16.41 -17.34
N LEU A 117 -4.77 -15.63 -16.44
CA LEU A 117 -4.63 -14.18 -16.56
C LEU A 117 -3.30 -13.71 -17.18
N GLY A 118 -2.50 -14.60 -17.75
CA GLY A 118 -1.17 -14.26 -18.27
C GLY A 118 -1.15 -13.19 -19.37
N ASN A 119 -2.26 -13.02 -20.09
CA ASN A 119 -2.42 -11.96 -21.10
C ASN A 119 -2.97 -10.64 -20.55
N LYS A 120 -3.44 -10.61 -19.30
CA LYS A 120 -4.05 -9.44 -18.65
C LYS A 120 -3.21 -8.90 -17.48
N VAL A 121 -2.38 -9.72 -16.85
CA VAL A 121 -1.59 -9.35 -15.69
C VAL A 121 -0.10 -9.31 -16.03
N MET A 122 0.53 -8.17 -15.77
CA MET A 122 1.95 -7.92 -15.97
C MET A 122 2.66 -7.82 -14.61
N LEU A 123 3.78 -8.53 -14.47
CA LEU A 123 4.65 -8.43 -13.31
C LEU A 123 5.94 -7.72 -13.72
N LYS A 124 6.18 -6.53 -13.20
CA LYS A 124 7.43 -5.78 -13.39
C LYS A 124 8.29 -5.88 -12.11
N PRO A 125 9.60 -6.02 -12.26
CA PRO A 125 10.51 -6.04 -11.11
C PRO A 125 10.50 -4.70 -10.37
N TYR A 126 11.16 -4.69 -9.20
CA TYR A 126 11.45 -3.43 -8.50
C TYR A 126 12.16 -2.45 -9.44
N MET A 127 11.78 -1.19 -9.35
CA MET A 127 12.40 -0.10 -10.09
C MET A 127 12.63 1.11 -9.16
N PRO A 128 13.54 2.03 -9.53
CA PRO A 128 13.77 3.26 -8.78
C PRO A 128 12.49 4.07 -8.60
N HIS A 129 12.38 4.81 -7.49
CA HIS A 129 11.21 5.57 -7.06
C HIS A 129 10.62 6.46 -8.18
N ILE A 130 11.43 7.33 -8.79
CA ILE A 130 10.98 8.23 -9.86
C ILE A 130 10.42 7.45 -11.07
N ALA A 131 11.04 6.30 -11.42
CA ALA A 131 10.54 5.46 -12.49
C ALA A 131 9.18 4.82 -12.13
N SER A 132 9.01 4.41 -10.87
CA SER A 132 7.74 3.90 -10.35
C SER A 132 6.64 4.95 -10.43
N ILE A 133 6.93 6.21 -10.05
CA ILE A 133 5.99 7.33 -10.16
C ILE A 133 5.61 7.59 -11.63
N ALA A 134 6.58 7.53 -12.56
CA ALA A 134 6.29 7.67 -13.98
C ALA A 134 5.32 6.60 -14.49
N GLU A 135 5.45 5.35 -14.04
CA GLU A 135 4.51 4.27 -14.35
C GLU A 135 3.12 4.52 -13.76
N LEU A 136 3.04 5.02 -12.51
CA LEU A 136 1.77 5.40 -11.89
C LEU A 136 1.07 6.51 -12.67
N GLN A 137 1.81 7.52 -13.16
CA GLN A 137 1.25 8.61 -13.96
C GLN A 137 0.68 8.13 -15.32
N GLN A 138 1.20 7.02 -15.87
CA GLN A 138 0.71 6.43 -17.12
C GLN A 138 -0.50 5.51 -16.92
N SER A 139 -0.86 5.21 -15.68
CA SER A 139 -2.00 4.34 -15.36
C SER A 139 -3.33 5.09 -15.44
N ASP A 140 -4.41 4.37 -15.65
CA ASP A 140 -5.77 4.92 -15.63
C ASP A 140 -6.37 4.83 -14.23
N LEU A 141 -5.97 3.80 -13.45
CA LEU A 141 -6.43 3.54 -12.10
C LEU A 141 -5.29 3.01 -11.25
N LEU A 142 -5.18 3.43 -10.01
CA LEU A 142 -4.19 2.94 -9.07
C LEU A 142 -4.82 2.00 -8.07
N LEU A 143 -4.19 0.84 -7.86
CA LEU A 143 -4.68 -0.17 -6.93
C LEU A 143 -3.99 -0.02 -5.58
N LEU A 144 -4.77 0.25 -4.54
CA LEU A 144 -4.32 0.24 -3.16
C LEU A 144 -4.90 -0.98 -2.44
N VAL A 145 -4.04 -1.83 -1.91
CA VAL A 145 -4.47 -2.99 -1.10
C VAL A 145 -4.05 -2.75 0.34
N ILE A 146 -5.03 -2.78 1.24
CA ILE A 146 -4.84 -2.63 2.69
C ILE A 146 -5.08 -3.99 3.34
N ASN A 147 -4.12 -4.44 4.15
CA ASN A 147 -4.27 -5.70 4.88
C ASN A 147 -5.41 -5.63 5.89
N GLN A 148 -6.22 -6.67 5.91
CA GLN A 148 -7.15 -6.90 7.00
C GLN A 148 -6.39 -7.52 8.19
N VAL A 149 -5.90 -6.67 9.07
CA VAL A 149 -5.25 -7.09 10.33
C VAL A 149 -6.09 -6.63 11.51
N ALA A 150 -6.05 -7.38 12.61
CA ALA A 150 -6.89 -7.14 13.79
C ALA A 150 -6.82 -5.71 14.36
N ASN A 151 -5.70 -5.00 14.13
CA ASN A 151 -5.49 -3.59 14.51
C ASN A 151 -5.26 -2.69 13.29
N GLY A 152 -5.88 -3.03 12.15
CA GLY A 152 -5.68 -2.34 10.86
C GLY A 152 -6.39 -1.00 10.76
N LYS A 153 -7.29 -0.69 11.68
CA LYS A 153 -7.96 0.62 11.73
C LYS A 153 -6.91 1.72 11.88
N GLY A 154 -6.98 2.71 11.00
CA GLY A 154 -6.05 3.84 11.02
C GLY A 154 -4.69 3.58 10.34
N ILE A 155 -4.46 2.43 9.72
CA ILE A 155 -3.27 2.24 8.89
C ILE A 155 -3.40 3.08 7.62
N VAL A 156 -2.62 4.16 7.53
CA VAL A 156 -2.48 4.97 6.32
C VAL A 156 -1.21 4.51 5.59
N PRO A 157 -1.32 3.73 4.50
CA PRO A 157 -0.15 3.27 3.75
C PRO A 157 0.59 4.45 3.13
N GLY A 158 1.92 4.51 3.24
CA GLY A 158 2.73 5.61 2.70
C GLY A 158 2.49 5.87 1.22
N LYS A 159 2.27 4.83 0.43
CA LYS A 159 1.99 4.93 -1.02
C LYS A 159 0.73 5.73 -1.39
N ILE A 160 -0.24 5.90 -0.46
CA ILE A 160 -1.45 6.70 -0.75
C ILE A 160 -1.08 8.13 -1.11
N PHE A 161 -0.04 8.70 -0.48
CA PHE A 161 0.37 10.07 -0.72
C PHE A 161 0.96 10.23 -2.12
N GLU A 162 1.78 9.28 -2.58
CA GLU A 162 2.27 9.23 -3.96
C GLU A 162 1.12 9.08 -4.96
N TYR A 163 0.16 8.20 -4.66
CA TYR A 163 -1.03 7.99 -5.49
C TYR A 163 -1.85 9.28 -5.62
N LEU A 164 -2.09 9.99 -4.52
CA LEU A 164 -2.76 11.28 -4.53
C LEU A 164 -1.99 12.31 -5.35
N GLY A 165 -0.64 12.32 -5.27
CA GLY A 165 0.23 13.18 -6.05
C GLY A 165 0.08 12.98 -7.57
N THR A 166 -0.25 11.76 -8.03
CA THR A 166 -0.51 11.49 -9.47
C THR A 166 -1.82 12.06 -9.97
N ARG A 167 -2.78 12.37 -9.09
CA ARG A 167 -4.16 12.78 -9.39
C ARG A 167 -4.96 11.73 -10.19
N LYS A 168 -4.55 10.47 -10.13
CA LYS A 168 -5.27 9.35 -10.77
C LYS A 168 -6.34 8.79 -9.83
N PRO A 169 -7.43 8.21 -10.34
CA PRO A 169 -8.40 7.48 -9.52
C PRO A 169 -7.71 6.35 -8.75
N ILE A 170 -8.19 6.07 -7.54
CA ILE A 170 -7.63 5.02 -6.66
C ILE A 170 -8.74 4.02 -6.34
N LEU A 171 -8.50 2.75 -6.65
CA LEU A 171 -9.30 1.62 -6.17
C LEU A 171 -8.66 1.08 -4.90
N CYS A 172 -9.34 1.25 -3.77
CA CYS A 172 -8.89 0.69 -2.50
C CYS A 172 -9.59 -0.65 -2.24
N LEU A 173 -8.80 -1.68 -1.99
CA LEU A 173 -9.28 -2.97 -1.50
C LEU A 173 -8.88 -3.11 -0.03
N GLY A 174 -9.85 -3.10 0.86
CA GLY A 174 -9.66 -3.17 2.30
C GLY A 174 -11.00 -3.20 3.03
N ASP A 175 -10.97 -3.07 4.34
CA ASP A 175 -12.18 -2.94 5.15
C ASP A 175 -12.80 -1.54 4.93
N PRO A 176 -14.06 -1.42 4.48
CA PRO A 176 -14.70 -0.13 4.25
C PRO A 176 -14.98 0.64 5.53
N THR A 177 -14.84 0.00 6.70
CA THR A 177 -15.04 0.60 8.03
C THR A 177 -13.73 0.94 8.74
N GLY A 178 -12.58 0.67 8.08
CA GLY A 178 -11.22 0.81 8.61
C GLY A 178 -10.66 2.22 8.62
#